data_d62915354075d76540e04e532ea00700
#
_entry.id   d62915354075d76540e04e532ea00700
#
_cell.length_a   1.000
_cell.length_b   1.000
_cell.length_c   1.000
_cell.angle_alpha   90.00
_cell.angle_beta   90.00
_cell.angle_gamma   90.00
#
_symmetry.space_group_name_H-M   'P 1'
#
loop_
_entity.id
_entity.type
_entity.pdbx_description
1 polymer ?
#
loop_
_entity_poly.entity_id
_entity_poly.type
_entity_poly.pdbx_seq_one_letter_code
_entity_poly.pdbx_strand_id
1 'polypeptide(L)'
;HQRANLQNKGKKPDVLYMSATPIPRTYALTIFGDMDVSTIKERPKGRQKITTVVKKNSEIKDVLEMMYKELKQNHQVYVIAPLIEESENSDLTTVCKLKDQMKLAFGEHYKIDIVHGKMASAAKDMIMNQFSENKIQILISTTVIEVGVDVPNATTMVIFDADRFGLSTLHQLRGRVGRGSSKSQCILISDSDAERLKIMEQVDDGFKISEEDFKLRGHGDLFGTKQSGDMSFKIANIRSD
;
A
#
# COMPACT_ATOMS: atom_id res chain seq x y z
N HIS A 1 -17.71 -18.88 -12.86
CA HIS A 1 -18.65 -19.05 -13.98
C HIS A 1 -18.27 -18.21 -15.21
N GLN A 2 -17.98 -16.92 -15.06
CA GLN A 2 -17.59 -16.08 -16.21
C GLN A 2 -16.23 -16.48 -16.83
N ARG A 3 -15.28 -16.95 -16.03
CA ARG A 3 -13.95 -17.39 -16.51
C ARG A 3 -14.04 -18.72 -17.28
N ALA A 4 -14.85 -19.64 -16.82
CA ALA A 4 -15.08 -20.91 -17.51
C ALA A 4 -15.84 -20.71 -18.84
N ASN A 5 -16.77 -19.78 -18.88
CA ASN A 5 -17.51 -19.46 -20.08
C ASN A 5 -16.67 -18.79 -21.18
N LEU A 6 -15.61 -18.04 -20.81
CA LEU A 6 -14.67 -17.47 -21.78
C LEU A 6 -13.81 -18.53 -22.45
N GLN A 7 -13.47 -19.61 -21.73
CA GLN A 7 -12.69 -20.73 -22.29
C GLN A 7 -13.52 -21.60 -23.25
N ASN A 8 -14.85 -21.62 -23.11
CA ASN A 8 -15.75 -22.46 -23.91
C ASN A 8 -16.34 -21.77 -25.13
N LYS A 9 -16.11 -20.46 -25.30
CA LYS A 9 -16.57 -19.72 -26.48
C LYS A 9 -15.55 -19.75 -27.63
N GLY A 10 -15.67 -20.72 -28.50
CA GLY A 10 -14.89 -20.81 -29.75
C GLY A 10 -13.64 -21.67 -29.66
N LYS A 11 -12.87 -21.76 -30.72
CA LYS A 11 -11.62 -22.52 -30.79
C LYS A 11 -10.59 -21.94 -29.82
N LYS A 12 -10.52 -22.48 -28.58
CA LYS A 12 -9.52 -22.21 -27.52
C LYS A 12 -8.90 -20.80 -27.61
N PRO A 13 -9.60 -19.74 -27.16
CA PRO A 13 -8.98 -18.43 -27.13
C PRO A 13 -7.84 -18.44 -26.10
N ASP A 14 -6.72 -17.81 -26.44
CA ASP A 14 -5.67 -17.55 -25.50
C ASP A 14 -6.15 -16.50 -24.49
N VAL A 15 -6.24 -16.88 -23.23
CA VAL A 15 -6.70 -15.99 -22.15
C VAL A 15 -5.54 -15.72 -21.20
N LEU A 16 -5.23 -14.45 -21.01
CA LEU A 16 -4.21 -13.99 -20.08
C LEU A 16 -4.85 -13.31 -18.87
N TYR A 17 -4.54 -13.78 -17.68
CA TYR A 17 -4.91 -13.15 -16.43
C TYR A 17 -3.68 -12.50 -15.81
N MET A 18 -3.79 -11.23 -15.44
CA MET A 18 -2.70 -10.47 -14.84
C MET A 18 -3.08 -10.03 -13.43
N SER A 19 -2.10 -10.07 -12.52
CA SER A 19 -2.22 -9.54 -11.17
C SER A 19 -0.98 -8.72 -10.81
N ALA A 20 -1.19 -7.54 -10.25
CA ALA A 20 -0.11 -6.71 -9.76
C ALA A 20 0.47 -7.21 -8.43
N THR A 21 -0.28 -8.04 -7.71
CA THR A 21 0.14 -8.63 -6.44
C THR A 21 0.78 -9.98 -6.67
N PRO A 22 2.02 -10.22 -6.21
CA PRO A 22 2.65 -11.53 -6.33
C PRO A 22 1.87 -12.61 -5.59
N ILE A 23 1.61 -13.72 -6.26
CA ILE A 23 0.93 -14.88 -5.69
C ILE A 23 1.97 -15.98 -5.51
N PRO A 24 2.11 -16.59 -4.30
CA PRO A 24 3.02 -17.73 -4.12
C PRO A 24 2.72 -18.86 -5.09
N ARG A 25 3.75 -19.47 -5.65
CA ARG A 25 3.60 -20.50 -6.69
C ARG A 25 2.69 -21.65 -6.26
N THR A 26 2.83 -22.10 -5.01
CA THR A 26 2.01 -23.17 -4.44
C THR A 26 0.54 -22.81 -4.42
N TYR A 27 0.23 -21.56 -4.10
CA TYR A 27 -1.13 -21.05 -4.05
C TYR A 27 -1.72 -20.86 -5.46
N ALA A 28 -0.90 -20.38 -6.39
CA ALA A 28 -1.29 -20.26 -7.80
C ALA A 28 -1.63 -21.60 -8.42
N LEU A 29 -0.87 -22.64 -8.13
CA LEU A 29 -1.14 -24.01 -8.58
C LEU A 29 -2.44 -24.57 -8.03
N THR A 30 -2.81 -24.19 -6.80
CA THR A 30 -4.06 -24.63 -6.19
C THR A 30 -5.28 -23.97 -6.82
N ILE A 31 -5.19 -22.68 -7.16
CA ILE A 31 -6.29 -21.90 -7.72
C ILE A 31 -6.38 -22.03 -9.25
N PHE A 32 -5.24 -22.08 -9.92
CA PHE A 32 -5.12 -22.01 -11.37
C PHE A 32 -4.50 -23.29 -11.96
N GLY A 33 -4.78 -24.46 -11.38
CA GLY A 33 -4.12 -25.74 -11.67
C GLY A 33 -3.88 -26.10 -13.14
N ASP A 34 -4.70 -25.56 -14.05
CA ASP A 34 -4.60 -25.82 -15.49
C ASP A 34 -3.93 -24.68 -16.27
N MET A 35 -3.34 -23.70 -15.56
CA MET A 35 -2.79 -22.50 -16.18
C MET A 35 -1.28 -22.42 -15.99
N ASP A 36 -0.59 -22.00 -17.03
CA ASP A 36 0.82 -21.64 -16.94
C ASP A 36 0.97 -20.31 -16.18
N VAL A 37 1.82 -20.30 -15.16
CA VAL A 37 2.09 -19.13 -14.34
C VAL A 37 3.47 -18.58 -14.65
N SER A 38 3.51 -17.34 -15.14
CA SER A 38 4.74 -16.61 -15.37
C SER A 38 4.83 -15.45 -14.39
N THR A 39 5.97 -15.32 -13.73
CA THR A 39 6.21 -14.24 -12.77
C THR A 39 7.24 -13.27 -13.33
N ILE A 40 6.87 -11.98 -13.42
CA ILE A 40 7.78 -10.92 -13.80
C ILE A 40 8.51 -10.46 -12.53
N LYS A 41 9.79 -10.80 -12.42
CA LYS A 41 10.63 -10.45 -11.25
C LYS A 41 11.44 -9.18 -11.44
N GLU A 42 11.61 -8.74 -12.67
CA GLU A 42 12.40 -7.55 -12.97
C GLU A 42 11.60 -6.28 -12.75
N ARG A 43 12.25 -5.28 -12.19
CA ARG A 43 11.68 -3.94 -12.07
C ARG A 43 11.76 -3.21 -13.41
N PRO A 44 10.78 -2.35 -13.73
CA PRO A 44 10.91 -1.46 -14.86
C PRO A 44 12.21 -0.64 -14.78
N LYS A 45 12.85 -0.41 -15.92
CA LYS A 45 14.06 0.41 -15.99
C LYS A 45 13.79 1.81 -15.42
N GLY A 46 14.71 2.32 -14.61
CA GLY A 46 14.62 3.65 -14.00
C GLY A 46 13.96 3.68 -12.62
N ARG A 47 13.44 2.55 -12.15
CA ARG A 47 12.83 2.48 -10.82
C ARG A 47 13.92 2.38 -9.74
N GLN A 48 13.93 3.34 -8.80
CA GLN A 48 14.90 3.37 -7.72
C GLN A 48 14.55 2.41 -6.59
N LYS A 49 15.58 1.94 -5.89
CA LYS A 49 15.41 1.17 -4.66
C LYS A 49 14.80 2.07 -3.58
N ILE A 50 13.83 1.53 -2.84
CA ILE A 50 13.17 2.23 -1.75
C ILE A 50 13.75 1.76 -0.43
N THR A 51 14.24 2.69 0.38
CA THR A 51 14.69 2.41 1.74
C THR A 51 13.47 2.37 2.66
N THR A 52 13.27 1.27 3.35
CA THR A 52 12.18 1.11 4.32
C THR A 52 12.73 1.18 5.74
N VAL A 53 12.15 2.01 6.57
CA VAL A 53 12.52 2.15 8.00
C VAL A 53 11.28 2.01 8.87
N VAL A 54 11.44 1.41 10.03
CA VAL A 54 10.40 1.29 11.05
C VAL A 54 10.70 2.25 12.19
N LYS A 55 9.73 3.07 12.56
CA LYS A 55 9.83 4.04 13.62
C LYS A 55 8.69 3.87 14.63
N LYS A 56 8.93 4.24 15.87
CA LYS A 56 7.90 4.31 16.91
C LYS A 56 7.25 5.70 16.92
N ASN A 57 6.05 5.81 17.47
CA ASN A 57 5.39 7.12 17.63
C ASN A 57 6.23 8.09 18.46
N SER A 58 7.04 7.60 19.42
CA SER A 58 7.99 8.43 20.16
C SER A 58 9.09 9.04 19.30
N GLU A 59 9.35 8.47 18.13
CA GLU A 59 10.36 8.95 17.17
C GLU A 59 9.77 9.86 16.09
N ILE A 60 8.61 10.43 16.32
CA ILE A 60 7.92 11.27 15.34
C ILE A 60 8.76 12.47 14.88
N LYS A 61 9.62 12.99 15.73
CA LYS A 61 10.54 14.09 15.35
C LYS A 61 11.48 13.67 14.24
N ASP A 62 12.02 12.47 14.30
CA ASP A 62 12.88 11.93 13.25
C ASP A 62 12.12 11.79 11.93
N VAL A 63 10.88 11.32 12.00
CA VAL A 63 10.01 11.19 10.83
C VAL A 63 9.76 12.55 10.20
N LEU A 64 9.42 13.56 10.99
CA LEU A 64 9.19 14.91 10.50
C LEU A 64 10.46 15.51 9.87
N GLU A 65 11.62 15.26 10.43
CA GLU A 65 12.91 15.69 9.85
C GLU A 65 13.17 15.01 8.51
N MET A 66 12.90 13.73 8.40
CA MET A 66 13.04 12.97 7.15
C MET A 66 12.11 13.53 6.07
N MET A 67 10.86 13.83 6.43
CA MET A 67 9.91 14.47 5.52
C MET A 67 10.39 15.86 5.10
N TYR A 68 10.88 16.66 6.03
CA TYR A 68 11.33 18.02 5.77
C TYR A 68 12.53 18.07 4.81
N LYS A 69 13.46 17.14 4.93
CA LYS A 69 14.58 17.02 3.99
C LYS A 69 14.11 16.84 2.55
N GLU A 70 13.08 16.03 2.35
CA GLU A 70 12.52 15.79 1.02
C GLU A 70 11.72 16.99 0.52
N LEU A 71 10.93 17.60 1.39
CA LEU A 71 10.16 18.79 1.05
C LEU A 71 11.06 19.95 0.65
N LYS A 72 12.19 20.13 1.31
CA LYS A 72 13.20 21.15 0.96
C LYS A 72 13.79 20.96 -0.44
N GLN A 73 13.88 19.72 -0.89
CA GLN A 73 14.34 19.39 -2.24
C GLN A 73 13.23 19.48 -3.28
N ASN A 74 12.09 20.01 -2.91
CA ASN A 74 10.90 20.13 -3.76
C ASN A 74 10.26 18.78 -4.10
N HIS A 75 10.51 17.77 -3.27
CA HIS A 75 9.84 16.47 -3.36
C HIS A 75 8.53 16.46 -2.59
N GLN A 76 7.73 15.44 -2.84
CA GLN A 76 6.39 15.30 -2.27
C GLN A 76 6.29 14.07 -1.38
N VAL A 77 5.32 14.09 -0.48
CA VAL A 77 5.14 13.08 0.57
C VAL A 77 3.71 12.55 0.56
N TYR A 78 3.57 11.22 0.58
CA TYR A 78 2.33 10.56 0.92
C TYR A 78 2.28 10.24 2.42
N VAL A 79 1.14 10.46 3.03
CA VAL A 79 0.87 10.05 4.41
C VAL A 79 -0.38 9.20 4.45
N ILE A 80 -0.26 8.00 4.97
CA ILE A 80 -1.38 7.07 5.09
C ILE A 80 -1.86 7.04 6.54
N ALA A 81 -3.14 7.35 6.72
CA ALA A 81 -3.80 7.26 8.01
C ALA A 81 -4.47 5.90 8.16
N PRO A 82 -4.48 5.32 9.37
CA PRO A 82 -5.15 4.05 9.60
C PRO A 82 -6.67 4.20 9.50
N LEU A 83 -7.33 3.16 8.98
CA LEU A 83 -8.77 3.03 9.09
C LEU A 83 -9.15 2.62 10.51
N ILE A 84 -9.96 3.43 11.18
CA ILE A 84 -10.58 3.08 12.46
C ILE A 84 -11.97 2.53 12.15
N GLU A 85 -12.20 1.26 12.45
CA GLU A 85 -13.28 0.43 11.90
C GLU A 85 -14.72 0.80 12.30
N GLU A 86 -14.98 1.67 13.26
CA GLU A 86 -16.27 1.61 13.94
C GLU A 86 -17.26 2.78 13.73
N SER A 87 -16.90 3.83 13.02
CA SER A 87 -17.88 4.86 12.68
C SER A 87 -17.62 5.52 11.35
N GLU A 88 -18.68 5.87 10.66
CA GLU A 88 -18.64 6.55 9.37
C GLU A 88 -17.87 7.89 9.39
N ASN A 89 -17.69 8.48 10.56
CA ASN A 89 -17.01 9.76 10.75
C ASN A 89 -15.56 9.61 11.25
N SER A 90 -15.11 8.42 11.64
CA SER A 90 -13.78 8.22 12.23
C SER A 90 -12.64 8.44 11.25
N ASP A 91 -12.81 8.05 9.99
CA ASP A 91 -11.79 8.23 8.95
C ASP A 91 -11.53 9.71 8.67
N LEU A 92 -12.60 10.48 8.54
CA LEU A 92 -12.50 11.93 8.33
C LEU A 92 -11.83 12.62 9.54
N THR A 93 -12.20 12.23 10.76
CA THR A 93 -11.61 12.77 11.99
C THR A 93 -10.12 12.48 12.05
N THR A 94 -9.70 11.26 11.72
CA THR A 94 -8.28 10.86 11.75
C THR A 94 -7.44 11.62 10.72
N VAL A 95 -7.90 11.74 9.48
CA VAL A 95 -7.16 12.48 8.45
C VAL A 95 -7.13 13.98 8.74
N CYS A 96 -8.19 14.54 9.30
CA CYS A 96 -8.22 15.96 9.72
C CYS A 96 -7.25 16.22 10.86
N LYS A 97 -7.16 15.33 11.85
CA LYS A 97 -6.17 15.44 12.93
C LYS A 97 -4.75 15.42 12.40
N LEU A 98 -4.45 14.49 11.50
CA LEU A 98 -3.13 14.42 10.87
C LEU A 98 -2.83 15.67 10.06
N LYS A 99 -3.80 16.21 9.34
CA LYS A 99 -3.64 17.46 8.59
C LYS A 99 -3.27 18.60 9.53
N ASP A 100 -3.96 18.75 10.66
CA ASP A 100 -3.70 19.79 11.64
C ASP A 100 -2.30 19.64 12.26
N GLN A 101 -1.90 18.41 12.60
CA GLN A 101 -0.56 18.12 13.11
C GLN A 101 0.53 18.42 12.08
N MET A 102 0.32 18.09 10.82
CA MET A 102 1.26 18.38 9.75
C MET A 102 1.37 19.87 9.46
N LYS A 103 0.27 20.62 9.55
CA LYS A 103 0.29 22.08 9.46
C LYS A 103 1.09 22.72 10.58
N LEU A 104 0.99 22.22 11.81
CA LEU A 104 1.79 22.70 12.93
C LEU A 104 3.28 22.42 12.72
N ALA A 105 3.62 21.26 12.13
CA ALA A 105 5.00 20.87 11.92
C ALA A 105 5.67 21.60 10.76
N PHE A 106 4.95 21.83 9.66
CA PHE A 106 5.54 22.37 8.40
C PHE A 106 5.11 23.80 8.10
N GLY A 107 4.22 24.36 8.87
CA GLY A 107 3.74 25.73 8.70
C GLY A 107 2.95 25.93 7.41
N GLU A 108 2.95 27.18 6.91
CA GLU A 108 2.23 27.54 5.70
C GLU A 108 3.06 27.41 4.42
N HIS A 109 4.30 26.92 4.51
CA HIS A 109 5.20 26.82 3.37
C HIS A 109 4.85 25.69 2.42
N TYR A 110 4.13 24.68 2.90
CA TYR A 110 3.77 23.50 2.13
C TYR A 110 2.26 23.29 2.18
N LYS A 111 1.68 23.02 1.02
CA LYS A 111 0.25 22.73 0.93
C LYS A 111 -0.01 21.28 1.28
N ILE A 112 -0.92 21.08 2.22
CA ILE A 112 -1.34 19.78 2.72
C ILE A 112 -2.80 19.60 2.37
N ASP A 113 -3.16 18.46 1.81
CA ASP A 113 -4.55 18.13 1.54
C ASP A 113 -4.85 16.67 1.85
N ILE A 114 -6.12 16.33 1.91
CA ILE A 114 -6.62 15.01 2.30
C ILE A 114 -7.49 14.39 1.20
N VAL A 115 -7.39 13.07 1.09
CA VAL A 115 -8.28 12.24 0.28
C VAL A 115 -8.81 11.11 1.14
N HIS A 116 -10.11 10.89 1.16
CA HIS A 116 -10.73 9.79 1.90
C HIS A 116 -11.83 9.12 1.07
N GLY A 117 -12.26 7.92 1.50
CA GLY A 117 -13.14 7.07 0.73
C GLY A 117 -14.54 7.63 0.45
N LYS A 118 -15.01 8.56 1.29
CA LYS A 118 -16.35 9.15 1.15
C LYS A 118 -16.42 10.36 0.22
N MET A 119 -15.28 10.84 -0.24
CA MET A 119 -15.27 11.96 -1.19
C MET A 119 -15.82 11.53 -2.55
N ALA A 120 -16.50 12.46 -3.21
CA ALA A 120 -16.93 12.27 -4.58
C ALA A 120 -15.72 12.04 -5.50
N SER A 121 -15.86 11.19 -6.52
CA SER A 121 -14.78 10.88 -7.46
C SER A 121 -14.16 12.10 -8.09
N ALA A 122 -14.98 13.09 -8.46
CA ALA A 122 -14.51 14.35 -9.04
C ALA A 122 -13.61 15.14 -8.08
N ALA A 123 -13.94 15.16 -6.78
CA ALA A 123 -13.15 15.83 -5.76
C ALA A 123 -11.81 15.11 -5.53
N LYS A 124 -11.81 13.77 -5.49
CA LYS A 124 -10.59 12.97 -5.40
C LYS A 124 -9.66 13.22 -6.58
N ASP A 125 -10.20 13.19 -7.79
CA ASP A 125 -9.44 13.40 -9.02
C ASP A 125 -8.81 14.80 -9.06
N MET A 126 -9.54 15.81 -8.62
CA MET A 126 -9.03 17.18 -8.56
C MET A 126 -7.84 17.29 -7.59
N ILE A 127 -7.94 16.69 -6.41
CA ILE A 127 -6.86 16.70 -5.42
C ILE A 127 -5.65 15.92 -5.94
N MET A 128 -5.87 14.77 -6.54
CA MET A 128 -4.81 13.95 -7.11
C MET A 128 -4.09 14.66 -8.25
N ASN A 129 -4.82 15.36 -9.12
CA ASN A 129 -4.24 16.16 -10.18
C ASN A 129 -3.38 17.31 -9.62
N GLN A 130 -3.86 18.00 -8.59
CA GLN A 130 -3.08 19.03 -7.92
C GLN A 130 -1.82 18.46 -7.26
N PHE A 131 -1.90 17.27 -6.69
CA PHE A 131 -0.74 16.59 -6.14
C PHE A 131 0.25 16.19 -7.23
N SER A 132 -0.21 15.61 -8.33
CA SER A 132 0.67 15.26 -9.45
C SER A 132 1.37 16.47 -10.08
N GLU A 133 0.74 17.63 -10.06
CA GLU A 133 1.29 18.89 -10.55
C GLU A 133 2.18 19.64 -9.51
N ASN A 134 2.42 19.04 -8.37
CA ASN A 134 3.16 19.64 -7.24
C ASN A 134 2.53 20.92 -6.68
N LYS A 135 1.24 21.07 -6.81
CA LYS A 135 0.49 22.12 -6.14
C LYS A 135 0.15 21.76 -4.69
N ILE A 136 0.17 20.47 -4.37
CA ILE A 136 0.07 19.90 -3.04
C ILE A 136 1.36 19.14 -2.76
N GLN A 137 2.02 19.38 -1.63
CA GLN A 137 3.28 18.76 -1.28
C GLN A 137 3.12 17.57 -0.35
N ILE A 138 2.11 17.57 0.51
CA ILE A 138 1.80 16.47 1.42
C ILE A 138 0.36 16.04 1.19
N LEU A 139 0.17 14.79 0.78
CA LEU A 139 -1.14 14.20 0.59
C LEU A 139 -1.41 13.16 1.68
N ILE A 140 -2.44 13.41 2.48
CA ILE A 140 -2.89 12.50 3.52
C ILE A 140 -4.07 11.70 2.99
N SER A 141 -4.03 10.39 3.13
CA SER A 141 -5.06 9.50 2.62
C SER A 141 -5.36 8.37 3.60
N THR A 142 -6.55 7.83 3.49
CA THR A 142 -6.89 6.53 4.04
C THR A 142 -6.41 5.41 3.11
N THR A 143 -6.57 4.16 3.51
CA THR A 143 -6.01 2.99 2.81
C THR A 143 -6.41 2.83 1.34
N VAL A 144 -7.47 3.47 0.91
CA VAL A 144 -8.01 3.28 -0.44
C VAL A 144 -7.47 4.38 -1.36
N ILE A 145 -6.19 4.28 -1.73
CA ILE A 145 -5.68 5.05 -2.86
C ILE A 145 -5.77 4.16 -4.10
N GLU A 146 -6.95 4.01 -4.62
CA GLU A 146 -7.15 3.50 -5.97
C GLU A 146 -6.87 4.63 -6.97
N VAL A 147 -5.62 4.96 -7.17
CA VAL A 147 -5.30 6.02 -8.08
C VAL A 147 -4.33 5.52 -9.12
N GLY A 148 -4.80 5.53 -10.35
CA GLY A 148 -4.00 5.26 -11.52
C GLY A 148 -3.06 6.40 -11.93
N VAL A 149 -2.72 7.31 -11.02
CA VAL A 149 -1.83 8.44 -11.30
C VAL A 149 -0.48 8.19 -10.65
N ASP A 150 0.56 8.12 -11.47
CA ASP A 150 1.94 8.07 -11.00
C ASP A 150 2.43 9.47 -10.66
N VAL A 151 3.05 9.61 -9.50
CA VAL A 151 3.69 10.86 -9.06
C VAL A 151 5.18 10.60 -8.83
N PRO A 152 6.01 10.72 -9.87
CA PRO A 152 7.44 10.45 -9.76
C PRO A 152 8.17 11.33 -8.75
N ASN A 153 7.65 12.53 -8.50
CA ASN A 153 8.19 13.47 -7.53
C ASN A 153 7.89 13.10 -6.07
N ALA A 154 7.00 12.13 -5.82
CA ALA A 154 6.72 11.62 -4.50
C ALA A 154 7.81 10.62 -4.08
N THR A 155 8.62 11.00 -3.10
CA THR A 155 9.80 10.25 -2.66
C THR A 155 9.66 9.67 -1.27
N THR A 156 8.64 10.07 -0.52
CA THR A 156 8.41 9.57 0.85
C THR A 156 7.00 9.05 1.00
N MET A 157 6.89 7.84 1.53
CA MET A 157 5.64 7.24 1.96
C MET A 157 5.69 7.05 3.48
N VAL A 158 4.79 7.70 4.20
CA VAL A 158 4.66 7.58 5.66
C VAL A 158 3.37 6.83 5.97
N ILE A 159 3.46 5.74 6.69
CA ILE A 159 2.31 4.91 7.05
C ILE A 159 2.18 4.85 8.57
N PHE A 160 1.12 5.47 9.09
CA PHE A 160 0.80 5.43 10.52
C PHE A 160 0.11 4.11 10.88
N ASP A 161 0.36 3.63 12.08
CA ASP A 161 -0.16 2.34 12.59
C ASP A 161 0.04 1.20 11.56
N ALA A 162 1.25 1.11 11.06
CA ALA A 162 1.61 0.20 9.97
C ALA A 162 1.37 -1.28 10.32
N ASP A 163 1.37 -1.65 11.60
CA ASP A 163 1.08 -3.00 12.09
C ASP A 163 -0.37 -3.45 11.79
N ARG A 164 -1.27 -2.52 11.49
CA ARG A 164 -2.65 -2.83 11.12
C ARG A 164 -2.82 -3.29 9.67
N PHE A 165 -1.81 -3.10 8.85
CA PHE A 165 -1.84 -3.49 7.43
C PHE A 165 -1.14 -4.82 7.20
N GLY A 166 -1.65 -5.61 6.27
CA GLY A 166 -0.95 -6.79 5.78
C GLY A 166 0.29 -6.45 4.96
N LEU A 167 1.21 -7.39 4.82
CA LEU A 167 2.46 -7.19 4.07
C LEU A 167 2.21 -6.80 2.61
N SER A 168 1.23 -7.44 1.97
CA SER A 168 0.87 -7.12 0.58
C SER A 168 0.39 -5.69 0.42
N THR A 169 -0.42 -5.20 1.35
CA THR A 169 -0.89 -3.81 1.34
C THR A 169 0.26 -2.84 1.56
N LEU A 170 1.12 -3.11 2.53
CA LEU A 170 2.30 -2.28 2.78
C LEU A 170 3.23 -2.24 1.57
N HIS A 171 3.42 -3.35 0.90
CA HIS A 171 4.23 -3.40 -0.33
C HIS A 171 3.61 -2.58 -1.46
N GLN A 172 2.31 -2.65 -1.65
CA GLN A 172 1.60 -1.84 -2.65
C GLN A 172 1.72 -0.34 -2.36
N LEU A 173 1.55 0.05 -1.09
CA LEU A 173 1.73 1.44 -0.66
C LEU A 173 3.16 1.91 -0.86
N ARG A 174 4.14 1.11 -0.46
CA ARG A 174 5.56 1.39 -0.69
C ARG A 174 5.87 1.58 -2.17
N GLY A 175 5.24 0.82 -3.03
CA GLY A 175 5.41 0.89 -4.47
C GLY A 175 4.89 2.17 -5.12
N ARG A 176 4.21 3.03 -4.39
CA ARG A 176 3.76 4.34 -4.88
C ARG A 176 4.88 5.38 -4.94
N VAL A 177 5.98 5.15 -4.25
CA VAL A 177 7.19 5.97 -4.35
C VAL A 177 8.29 5.20 -5.10
N GLY A 178 9.43 5.84 -5.38
CA GLY A 178 10.51 5.21 -6.14
C GLY A 178 10.26 5.15 -7.64
N ARG A 179 9.36 5.96 -8.17
CA ARG A 179 8.97 5.98 -9.59
C ARG A 179 9.71 7.04 -10.41
N GLY A 180 10.49 7.88 -9.77
CA GLY A 180 11.34 8.88 -10.38
C GLY A 180 12.81 8.54 -10.29
N SER A 181 13.67 9.52 -10.60
CA SER A 181 15.14 9.41 -10.55
C SER A 181 15.71 9.56 -9.15
N SER A 182 14.96 10.13 -8.22
CA SER A 182 15.41 10.39 -6.86
C SER A 182 15.23 9.16 -5.96
N LYS A 183 16.14 9.00 -5.00
CA LYS A 183 16.02 7.96 -3.97
C LYS A 183 14.75 8.18 -3.16
N SER A 184 14.04 7.12 -2.86
CA SER A 184 12.78 7.15 -2.13
C SER A 184 12.86 6.36 -0.84
N GLN A 185 11.96 6.67 0.08
CA GLN A 185 11.89 6.05 1.40
C GLN A 185 10.45 5.75 1.78
N CYS A 186 10.28 4.68 2.54
CA CYS A 186 9.02 4.30 3.15
C CYS A 186 9.21 4.23 4.66
N ILE A 187 8.44 5.00 5.41
CA ILE A 187 8.52 5.09 6.86
C ILE A 187 7.28 4.43 7.45
N LEU A 188 7.49 3.33 8.15
CA LEU A 188 6.44 2.58 8.83
C LEU A 188 6.44 2.95 10.31
N ILE A 189 5.34 3.54 10.78
CA ILE A 189 5.21 3.97 12.18
C ILE A 189 4.34 2.98 12.93
N SER A 190 4.88 2.38 13.97
CA SER A 190 4.16 1.47 14.83
C SER A 190 4.83 1.37 16.20
N ASP A 191 4.03 1.28 17.24
CA ASP A 191 4.52 0.96 18.60
C ASP A 191 4.53 -0.56 18.86
N SER A 192 3.92 -1.33 17.96
CA SER A 192 3.90 -2.79 18.02
C SER A 192 5.17 -3.35 17.35
N ASP A 193 5.79 -4.33 18.00
CA ASP A 193 6.98 -5.02 17.49
C ASP A 193 6.56 -6.19 16.58
N ALA A 194 5.87 -5.89 15.50
CA ALA A 194 5.37 -6.88 14.56
C ALA A 194 6.49 -7.38 13.64
N GLU A 195 6.61 -8.69 13.51
CA GLU A 195 7.56 -9.34 12.59
C GLU A 195 7.38 -8.87 11.14
N ARG A 196 6.15 -8.61 10.74
CA ARG A 196 5.83 -8.12 9.41
C ARG A 196 6.56 -6.84 9.04
N LEU A 197 6.72 -5.93 9.99
CA LEU A 197 7.40 -4.66 9.74
C LEU A 197 8.90 -4.86 9.56
N LYS A 198 9.50 -5.78 10.30
CA LYS A 198 10.90 -6.16 10.11
C LYS A 198 11.16 -6.79 8.76
N ILE A 199 10.23 -7.61 8.28
CA ILE A 199 10.28 -8.18 6.94
C ILE A 199 10.28 -7.07 5.88
N MET A 200 9.45 -6.05 6.05
CA MET A 200 9.40 -4.91 5.14
C MET A 200 10.72 -4.13 5.07
N GLU A 201 11.43 -4.00 6.19
CA GLU A 201 12.75 -3.35 6.21
C GLU A 201 13.79 -4.14 5.41
N GLN A 202 13.74 -5.46 5.48
CA GLN A 202 14.77 -6.35 4.94
C GLN A 202 14.50 -6.78 3.51
N VAL A 203 13.24 -6.84 3.11
CA VAL A 203 12.80 -7.43 1.84
C VAL A 203 12.20 -6.37 0.94
N ASP A 204 12.71 -6.33 -0.27
CA ASP A 204 12.32 -5.38 -1.30
C ASP A 204 11.54 -6.06 -2.43
N ASP A 205 11.68 -7.37 -2.59
CA ASP A 205 11.02 -8.17 -3.60
C ASP A 205 9.58 -8.51 -3.17
N GLY A 206 8.62 -8.07 -3.96
CA GLY A 206 7.20 -8.32 -3.71
C GLY A 206 6.82 -9.80 -3.71
N PHE A 207 7.50 -10.63 -4.48
CA PHE A 207 7.30 -12.08 -4.48
C PHE A 207 7.67 -12.70 -3.14
N LYS A 208 8.83 -12.32 -2.61
CA LYS A 208 9.30 -12.78 -1.31
C LYS A 208 8.42 -12.27 -0.16
N ILE A 209 7.92 -11.04 -0.26
CA ILE A 209 6.94 -10.49 0.70
C ILE A 209 5.66 -11.30 0.68
N SER A 210 5.17 -11.67 -0.48
CA SER A 210 3.97 -12.50 -0.62
C SER A 210 4.17 -13.90 0.00
N GLU A 211 5.33 -14.51 -0.18
CA GLU A 211 5.67 -15.78 0.45
C GLU A 211 5.71 -15.67 1.99
N GLU A 212 6.32 -14.63 2.51
CA GLU A 212 6.40 -14.39 3.95
C GLU A 212 5.03 -14.09 4.55
N ASP A 213 4.20 -13.32 3.86
CA ASP A 213 2.81 -13.06 4.28
C ASP A 213 1.99 -14.36 4.33
N PHE A 214 2.14 -15.22 3.36
CA PHE A 214 1.49 -16.52 3.33
C PHE A 214 1.95 -17.42 4.48
N LYS A 215 3.24 -17.45 4.80
CA LYS A 215 3.78 -18.20 5.94
C LYS A 215 3.22 -17.70 7.26
N LEU A 216 3.16 -16.39 7.46
CA LEU A 216 2.62 -15.79 8.69
C LEU A 216 1.13 -16.11 8.86
N ARG A 217 0.36 -16.07 7.79
CA ARG A 217 -1.07 -16.44 7.80
C ARG A 217 -1.26 -17.94 8.05
N GLY A 218 -0.45 -18.78 7.45
CA GLY A 218 -0.46 -20.23 7.68
C GLY A 218 -0.16 -20.60 9.12
N HIS A 219 0.79 -19.93 9.76
CA HIS A 219 1.07 -20.10 11.19
C HIS A 219 -0.09 -19.61 12.07
N GLY A 220 -0.76 -18.52 11.69
CA GLY A 220 -1.95 -18.02 12.37
C GLY A 220 -3.10 -19.03 12.36
N ASP A 221 -3.32 -19.72 11.25
CA ASP A 221 -4.35 -20.76 11.14
C ASP A 221 -4.06 -22.00 11.98
N LEU A 222 -2.78 -22.34 12.18
CA LEU A 222 -2.36 -23.48 13.00
C LEU A 222 -2.47 -23.22 14.51
N PHE A 223 -2.31 -21.97 14.94
CA PHE A 223 -2.21 -21.62 16.37
C PHE A 223 -3.27 -20.65 16.87
N GLY A 224 -4.07 -20.02 16.00
CA GLY A 224 -5.03 -18.98 16.36
C GLY A 224 -6.45 -19.27 15.96
N THR A 225 -7.28 -19.55 16.94
CA THR A 225 -8.71 -19.77 16.76
C THR A 225 -9.53 -18.50 16.43
N LYS A 226 -8.92 -17.31 16.57
CA LYS A 226 -9.64 -16.04 16.34
C LYS A 226 -9.39 -15.38 14.99
N GLN A 227 -8.39 -15.78 14.25
CA GLN A 227 -8.08 -15.23 12.92
C GLN A 227 -8.53 -16.13 11.77
N SER A 228 -8.86 -17.38 12.07
CA SER A 228 -9.33 -18.34 11.07
C SER A 228 -10.67 -17.98 10.42
N GLY A 229 -11.51 -17.21 11.10
CA GLY A 229 -12.80 -16.77 10.58
C GLY A 229 -12.69 -15.87 9.34
N ASP A 230 -11.82 -14.89 9.38
CA ASP A 230 -11.63 -13.94 8.28
C ASP A 230 -10.94 -14.57 7.06
N MET A 231 -10.00 -15.50 7.29
CA MET A 231 -9.32 -16.18 6.20
C MET A 231 -10.19 -17.24 5.51
N SER A 232 -10.98 -17.97 6.27
CA SER A 232 -11.95 -18.92 5.71
C SER A 232 -13.00 -18.21 4.86
N PHE A 233 -13.39 -16.99 5.23
CA PHE A 233 -14.34 -16.18 4.47
C PHE A 233 -13.75 -15.70 3.13
N LYS A 234 -12.52 -15.27 3.11
CA LYS A 234 -11.82 -14.88 1.87
C LYS A 234 -11.58 -16.06 0.93
N ILE A 235 -11.25 -17.22 1.47
CA ILE A 235 -11.09 -18.45 0.70
C ILE A 235 -12.43 -18.98 0.18
N ALA A 236 -13.49 -18.86 0.96
CA ALA A 236 -14.83 -19.25 0.54
C ALA A 236 -15.35 -18.36 -0.61
N ASN A 237 -15.07 -17.04 -0.56
CA ASN A 237 -15.42 -16.13 -1.64
C ASN A 237 -14.64 -16.41 -2.93
N ILE A 238 -13.41 -16.87 -2.83
CA ILE A 238 -12.61 -17.28 -4.00
C ILE A 238 -13.10 -18.61 -4.59
N ARG A 239 -13.74 -19.45 -3.77
CA ARG A 239 -14.33 -20.74 -4.22
C ARG A 239 -15.76 -20.63 -4.72
N SER A 240 -16.48 -19.59 -4.36
CA SER A 240 -17.88 -19.39 -4.75
C SER A 240 -18.07 -18.55 -6.02
N ASP A 241 -17.01 -17.94 -6.53
CA ASP A 241 -16.94 -17.23 -7.79
C ASP A 241 -16.10 -18.05 -8.80
#